data_d019d0e9426c9b366efd1ac32407e303
#
_entry.id   d019d0e9426c9b366efd1ac32407e303
#
_cell.length_a   1.000
_cell.length_b   1.000
_cell.length_c   1.000
_cell.angle_alpha   90.00
_cell.angle_beta   90.00
_cell.angle_gamma   90.00
#
_symmetry.space_group_name_H-M   'P 1'
#
loop_
_entity.id
_entity.type
_entity.pdbx_description
1 polymer ?
#
loop_
_entity_poly.entity_id
_entity_poly.type
_entity_poly.pdbx_seq_one_letter_code
_entity_poly.pdbx_strand_id
1 'polypeptide(L)'
;MAIRKMKPITNGQRGMSRLVNTDLDNVRPEKSLTVPLKSAYGRDNYGHRTCRDRQKGHKRLYRIIDFKRNKLDIPARVESIEYDPNRTANIALLFYVDGEKRYILAPKGLKKGDMVMAGSQAEIKPGNALKIKDMPVGVQIHNIELQRGKGGQLVRSAGTAARLVAKEGTYCHVELPSGELRLIHGECM
;
A
#
# COMPACT_ATOMS: atom_id res chain seq x y z
N MET A 1 -8.32 -13.28 -9.97
CA MET A 1 -9.45 -12.47 -9.48
C MET A 1 -10.73 -12.95 -10.12
N ALA A 2 -11.74 -13.27 -9.32
CA ALA A 2 -13.05 -13.70 -9.84
C ALA A 2 -13.94 -12.47 -10.05
N ILE A 3 -14.68 -12.45 -11.16
CA ILE A 3 -15.65 -11.40 -11.48
C ILE A 3 -17.05 -11.99 -11.34
N ARG A 4 -17.88 -11.38 -10.53
CA ARG A 4 -19.29 -11.73 -10.36
C ARG A 4 -20.16 -10.76 -11.14
N LYS A 5 -20.94 -11.28 -12.09
CA LYS A 5 -22.02 -10.53 -12.74
C LYS A 5 -23.20 -10.37 -11.78
N MET A 6 -23.73 -9.17 -11.68
CA MET A 6 -24.90 -8.89 -10.86
C MET A 6 -26.19 -9.35 -11.56
N LYS A 7 -27.21 -9.71 -10.77
CA LYS A 7 -28.56 -9.99 -11.31
C LYS A 7 -29.15 -8.70 -11.84
N PRO A 8 -29.83 -8.69 -12.99
CA PRO A 8 -30.42 -7.50 -13.62
C PRO A 8 -31.75 -7.10 -12.96
N ILE A 9 -31.73 -6.83 -11.65
CA ILE A 9 -32.95 -6.49 -10.88
C ILE A 9 -33.35 -5.03 -11.11
N THR A 10 -32.37 -4.14 -11.27
CA THR A 10 -32.59 -2.71 -11.53
C THR A 10 -31.81 -2.27 -12.76
N ASN A 11 -32.20 -1.13 -13.36
CA ASN A 11 -31.50 -0.59 -14.53
C ASN A 11 -30.01 -0.35 -14.26
N GLY A 12 -29.63 0.10 -13.06
CA GLY A 12 -28.23 0.31 -12.66
C GLY A 12 -27.45 -0.98 -12.48
N GLN A 13 -28.10 -2.13 -12.25
CA GLN A 13 -27.46 -3.43 -12.11
C GLN A 13 -27.36 -4.20 -13.43
N ARG A 14 -28.05 -3.77 -14.48
CA ARG A 14 -27.91 -4.34 -15.82
C ARG A 14 -26.49 -4.14 -16.32
N GLY A 15 -25.83 -5.23 -16.70
CA GLY A 15 -24.45 -5.19 -17.18
C GLY A 15 -23.39 -4.89 -16.09
N MET A 16 -23.79 -4.67 -14.82
CA MET A 16 -22.84 -4.44 -13.74
C MET A 16 -22.09 -5.73 -13.40
N SER A 17 -20.78 -5.61 -13.26
CA SER A 17 -19.92 -6.65 -12.70
C SER A 17 -19.15 -6.11 -11.49
N ARG A 18 -18.90 -6.99 -10.54
CA ARG A 18 -18.09 -6.68 -9.34
C ARG A 18 -16.92 -7.63 -9.22
N LEU A 19 -15.80 -7.10 -8.78
CA LEU A 19 -14.66 -7.91 -8.40
C LEU A 19 -14.98 -8.67 -7.10
N VAL A 20 -14.73 -9.97 -7.09
CA VAL A 20 -14.82 -10.80 -5.87
C VAL A 20 -13.42 -10.99 -5.36
N ASN A 21 -13.12 -10.36 -4.24
CA ASN A 21 -11.84 -10.52 -3.55
C ASN A 21 -12.01 -11.65 -2.53
N THR A 22 -11.54 -12.83 -2.89
CA THR A 22 -11.56 -14.02 -2.01
C THR A 22 -10.50 -13.97 -0.92
N ASP A 23 -9.47 -13.15 -1.14
CA ASP A 23 -8.28 -13.08 -0.30
C ASP A 23 -8.40 -12.02 0.80
N LEU A 24 -9.57 -11.37 0.93
CA LEU A 24 -9.82 -10.34 1.93
C LEU A 24 -10.55 -10.91 3.15
N ASP A 25 -10.01 -10.58 4.31
CA ASP A 25 -10.68 -10.82 5.58
C ASP A 25 -11.76 -9.74 5.82
N ASN A 26 -12.97 -10.15 6.16
CA ASN A 26 -14.06 -9.24 6.49
C ASN A 26 -13.99 -8.83 7.98
N VAL A 27 -12.92 -8.12 8.34
CA VAL A 27 -12.65 -7.67 9.70
C VAL A 27 -12.84 -6.16 9.81
N ARG A 28 -13.25 -5.69 10.98
CA ARG A 28 -13.27 -4.25 11.27
C ARG A 28 -11.85 -3.72 11.39
N PRO A 29 -11.56 -2.51 10.86
CA PRO A 29 -10.21 -1.95 10.95
C PRO A 29 -9.82 -1.68 12.41
N GLU A 30 -8.54 -1.80 12.70
CA GLU A 30 -7.97 -1.50 14.01
C GLU A 30 -8.19 -0.03 14.38
N LYS A 31 -8.90 0.21 15.47
CA LYS A 31 -9.33 1.58 15.86
C LYS A 31 -8.16 2.51 16.13
N SER A 32 -7.10 2.00 16.76
CA SER A 32 -5.90 2.77 17.09
C SER A 32 -5.15 3.27 15.84
N LEU A 33 -5.29 2.57 14.72
CA LEU A 33 -4.65 2.89 13.44
C LEU A 33 -5.60 3.59 12.45
N THR A 34 -6.75 4.09 12.91
CA THR A 34 -7.70 4.80 12.08
C THR A 34 -7.92 6.23 12.55
N VAL A 35 -7.98 7.15 11.60
CA VAL A 35 -8.30 8.56 11.86
C VAL A 35 -9.45 9.02 10.96
N PRO A 36 -10.28 9.97 11.42
CA PRO A 36 -11.35 10.51 10.59
C PRO A 36 -10.75 11.30 9.42
N LEU A 37 -11.24 11.01 8.20
CA LEU A 37 -10.86 11.74 7.00
C LEU A 37 -11.75 12.97 6.88
N LYS A 38 -11.19 14.15 7.16
CA LYS A 38 -11.89 15.43 6.96
C LYS A 38 -11.95 15.74 5.46
N SER A 39 -13.10 16.23 5.01
CA SER A 39 -13.30 16.70 3.63
C SER A 39 -13.69 18.18 3.66
N ALA A 40 -13.10 18.96 2.79
CA ALA A 40 -13.34 20.40 2.70
C ALA A 40 -14.69 20.75 2.03
N TYR A 41 -15.35 19.83 1.36
CA TYR A 41 -16.65 20.03 0.69
C TYR A 41 -16.67 21.20 -0.31
N GLY A 42 -15.56 21.48 -0.96
CA GLY A 42 -15.40 22.65 -1.85
C GLY A 42 -15.42 23.98 -1.10
N ARG A 43 -15.02 23.97 0.18
CA ARG A 43 -14.85 25.17 1.00
C ARG A 43 -13.39 25.40 1.38
N ASP A 44 -13.01 26.66 1.54
CA ASP A 44 -11.69 27.08 2.02
C ASP A 44 -11.56 26.94 3.57
N ASN A 45 -10.42 27.41 4.10
CA ASN A 45 -10.17 27.41 5.56
C ASN A 45 -11.12 28.30 6.34
N TYR A 46 -11.72 29.31 5.70
CA TYR A 46 -12.67 30.25 6.28
C TYR A 46 -14.14 29.79 6.11
N GLY A 47 -14.35 28.65 5.42
CA GLY A 47 -15.68 28.09 5.18
C GLY A 47 -16.37 28.66 3.93
N HIS A 48 -15.74 29.52 3.15
CA HIS A 48 -16.28 30.06 1.91
C HIS A 48 -16.29 29.00 0.80
N ARG A 49 -17.32 29.02 -0.03
CA ARG A 49 -17.41 28.09 -1.16
C ARG A 49 -16.43 28.50 -2.26
N THR A 50 -15.42 27.65 -2.49
CA THR A 50 -14.42 27.84 -3.55
C THR A 50 -14.69 26.98 -4.78
N CYS A 51 -15.43 25.87 -4.63
CA CYS A 51 -15.80 25.00 -5.74
C CYS A 51 -17.28 24.60 -5.60
N ARG A 52 -18.05 24.81 -6.68
CA ARG A 52 -19.48 24.42 -6.73
C ARG A 52 -19.61 22.90 -6.83
N ASP A 53 -20.76 22.36 -6.38
CA ASP A 53 -21.24 20.99 -6.55
C ASP A 53 -20.29 19.91 -6.02
N ARG A 54 -19.32 20.26 -5.17
CA ARG A 54 -18.47 19.30 -4.45
C ARG A 54 -19.15 18.83 -3.17
N GLN A 55 -19.45 17.53 -3.13
CA GLN A 55 -19.97 16.85 -1.96
C GLN A 55 -18.91 15.90 -1.37
N LYS A 56 -19.10 15.49 -0.12
CA LYS A 56 -18.18 14.61 0.60
C LYS A 56 -18.13 13.18 0.05
N GLY A 57 -19.23 12.72 -0.56
CA GLY A 57 -19.42 11.32 -0.86
C GLY A 57 -19.62 10.48 0.43
N HIS A 58 -19.30 9.20 0.36
CA HIS A 58 -19.44 8.28 1.49
C HIS A 58 -18.39 8.56 2.58
N LYS A 59 -18.81 8.51 3.87
CA LYS A 59 -17.91 8.68 5.02
C LYS A 59 -16.86 7.60 5.05
N ARG A 60 -15.58 7.99 5.19
CA ARG A 60 -14.42 7.09 5.21
C ARG A 60 -13.55 7.37 6.42
N LEU A 61 -12.92 6.32 6.92
CA LEU A 61 -11.82 6.40 7.88
C LEU A 61 -10.51 6.21 7.13
N TYR A 62 -9.51 7.02 7.44
CA TYR A 62 -8.17 6.86 6.92
C TYR A 62 -7.41 5.85 7.78
N ARG A 63 -6.75 4.85 7.15
CA ARG A 63 -5.87 3.90 7.81
C ARG A 63 -4.46 4.46 7.78
N ILE A 64 -3.81 4.49 8.94
CA ILE A 64 -2.41 4.92 9.06
C ILE A 64 -1.54 3.77 8.56
N ILE A 65 -0.87 3.99 7.42
CA ILE A 65 0.00 2.99 6.81
C ILE A 65 1.44 3.30 7.17
N ASP A 66 2.18 2.28 7.54
CA ASP A 66 3.61 2.36 7.74
C ASP A 66 4.36 2.35 6.40
N PHE A 67 4.55 3.56 5.84
CA PHE A 67 5.34 3.74 4.61
C PHE A 67 6.84 3.76 4.87
N LYS A 68 7.27 3.94 6.14
CA LYS A 68 8.69 4.07 6.48
C LYS A 68 9.35 2.74 6.76
N ARG A 69 8.58 1.76 7.25
CA ARG A 69 9.11 0.44 7.65
C ARG A 69 10.34 0.54 8.57
N ASN A 70 10.31 1.53 9.46
CA ASN A 70 11.44 1.89 10.32
C ASN A 70 11.71 0.93 11.48
N LYS A 71 10.86 -0.09 11.66
CA LYS A 71 11.03 -1.13 12.67
C LYS A 71 11.88 -2.25 12.08
N LEU A 72 13.20 -2.12 12.27
CA LEU A 72 14.17 -3.00 11.64
C LEU A 72 14.39 -4.26 12.50
N ASP A 73 14.63 -5.38 11.81
CA ASP A 73 15.05 -6.69 12.35
C ASP A 73 14.09 -7.31 13.39
N ILE A 74 12.85 -6.79 13.46
CA ILE A 74 11.79 -7.35 14.31
C ILE A 74 10.77 -8.05 13.41
N PRO A 75 10.55 -9.36 13.59
CA PRO A 75 9.56 -10.09 12.81
C PRO A 75 8.13 -9.68 13.21
N ALA A 76 7.25 -9.69 12.22
CA ALA A 76 5.82 -9.45 12.40
C ALA A 76 5.03 -10.52 11.65
N ARG A 77 3.90 -10.93 12.22
CA ARG A 77 2.95 -11.85 11.58
C ARG A 77 1.84 -11.06 10.89
N VAL A 78 1.49 -11.48 9.69
CA VAL A 78 0.30 -10.98 8.99
C VAL A 78 -0.96 -11.53 9.66
N GLU A 79 -1.74 -10.68 10.30
CA GLU A 79 -2.97 -11.07 10.98
C GLU A 79 -4.18 -11.09 10.06
N SER A 80 -4.31 -10.05 9.22
CA SER A 80 -5.42 -9.93 8.28
C SER A 80 -5.00 -9.16 7.02
N ILE A 81 -5.70 -9.44 5.91
CA ILE A 81 -5.61 -8.65 4.68
C ILE A 81 -6.95 -7.94 4.52
N GLU A 82 -6.94 -6.62 4.48
CA GLU A 82 -8.13 -5.79 4.57
C GLU A 82 -8.30 -4.89 3.34
N TYR A 83 -9.56 -4.57 3.04
CA TYR A 83 -9.91 -3.56 2.05
C TYR A 83 -9.76 -2.15 2.64
N ASP A 84 -9.07 -1.26 1.92
CA ASP A 84 -9.02 0.18 2.26
C ASP A 84 -9.79 1.00 1.21
N PRO A 85 -10.85 1.74 1.61
CA PRO A 85 -11.62 2.57 0.67
C PRO A 85 -10.86 3.82 0.19
N ASN A 86 -9.68 4.11 0.72
CA ASN A 86 -8.89 5.30 0.39
C ASN A 86 -7.81 5.03 -0.67
N ARG A 87 -7.60 3.77 -1.02
CA ARG A 87 -6.60 3.36 -2.01
C ARG A 87 -7.08 2.17 -2.83
N THR A 88 -6.44 1.94 -3.96
CA THR A 88 -6.75 0.80 -4.84
C THR A 88 -6.10 -0.49 -4.35
N ALA A 89 -4.95 -0.40 -3.65
CA ALA A 89 -4.26 -1.55 -3.09
C ALA A 89 -4.88 -1.99 -1.76
N ASN A 90 -4.92 -3.30 -1.51
CA ASN A 90 -5.27 -3.85 -0.22
C ASN A 90 -4.17 -3.56 0.80
N ILE A 91 -4.51 -3.65 2.08
CA ILE A 91 -3.60 -3.44 3.20
C ILE A 91 -3.52 -4.70 4.05
N ALA A 92 -2.38 -4.93 4.70
CA ALA A 92 -2.18 -6.02 5.63
C ALA A 92 -1.93 -5.48 7.04
N LEU A 93 -2.64 -6.01 8.02
CA LEU A 93 -2.39 -5.72 9.43
C LEU A 93 -1.28 -6.63 9.93
N LEU A 94 -0.24 -6.05 10.46
CA LEU A 94 0.91 -6.73 11.04
C LEU A 94 0.85 -6.68 12.57
N PHE A 95 1.13 -7.81 13.19
CA PHE A 95 1.38 -7.94 14.63
C PHE A 95 2.85 -8.25 14.83
N TYR A 96 3.56 -7.30 15.42
CA TYR A 96 4.95 -7.47 15.80
C TYR A 96 5.09 -8.27 17.08
N VAL A 97 6.21 -8.95 17.27
CA VAL A 97 6.49 -9.76 18.47
C VAL A 97 6.46 -8.92 19.76
N ASP A 98 6.77 -7.62 19.68
CA ASP A 98 6.70 -6.67 20.79
C ASP A 98 5.28 -6.14 21.08
N GLY A 99 4.25 -6.65 20.39
CA GLY A 99 2.85 -6.27 20.56
C GLY A 99 2.39 -5.06 19.77
N GLU A 100 3.27 -4.34 19.05
CA GLU A 100 2.88 -3.22 18.20
C GLU A 100 2.13 -3.72 16.96
N LYS A 101 1.13 -2.97 16.54
CA LYS A 101 0.38 -3.23 15.32
C LYS A 101 0.67 -2.15 14.30
N ARG A 102 0.83 -2.53 13.03
CA ARG A 102 0.97 -1.59 11.91
C ARG A 102 0.27 -2.09 10.66
N TYR A 103 -0.24 -1.17 9.86
CA TYR A 103 -0.70 -1.49 8.51
C TYR A 103 0.43 -1.31 7.50
N ILE A 104 0.52 -2.22 6.53
CA ILE A 104 1.37 -2.11 5.35
C ILE A 104 0.53 -2.27 4.08
N LEU A 105 1.09 -1.89 2.93
CA LEU A 105 0.51 -2.27 1.63
C LEU A 105 0.68 -3.78 1.44
N ALA A 106 -0.39 -4.46 1.06
CA ALA A 106 -0.35 -5.91 0.81
C ALA A 106 0.19 -6.19 -0.59
N PRO A 107 1.39 -6.78 -0.75
CA PRO A 107 1.88 -7.23 -2.05
C PRO A 107 1.12 -8.47 -2.51
N LYS A 108 1.18 -8.73 -3.83
CA LYS A 108 0.61 -9.94 -4.41
C LYS A 108 1.31 -11.18 -3.83
N GLY A 109 0.53 -12.16 -3.40
CA GLY A 109 1.03 -13.42 -2.85
C GLY A 109 1.20 -13.45 -1.34
N LEU A 110 1.09 -12.31 -0.64
CA LEU A 110 1.07 -12.29 0.82
C LEU A 110 -0.21 -12.95 1.34
N LYS A 111 -0.08 -13.77 2.37
CA LYS A 111 -1.20 -14.48 3.00
C LYS A 111 -1.26 -14.20 4.49
N LYS A 112 -2.44 -14.43 5.07
CA LYS A 112 -2.62 -14.43 6.52
C LYS A 112 -1.74 -15.53 7.15
N GLY A 113 -1.03 -15.16 8.21
CA GLY A 113 -0.09 -16.04 8.92
C GLY A 113 1.36 -15.94 8.45
N ASP A 114 1.62 -15.32 7.29
CA ASP A 114 2.99 -15.14 6.82
C ASP A 114 3.79 -14.25 7.78
N MET A 115 5.08 -14.55 7.90
CA MET A 115 6.02 -13.74 8.67
C MET A 115 6.70 -12.74 7.73
N VAL A 116 6.74 -11.48 8.16
CA VAL A 116 7.39 -10.39 7.41
C VAL A 116 8.33 -9.62 8.32
N MET A 117 9.40 -9.10 7.73
CA MET A 117 10.44 -8.35 8.44
C MET A 117 10.94 -7.19 7.58
N ALA A 118 11.45 -6.15 8.21
CA ALA A 118 12.17 -5.09 7.55
C ALA A 118 13.60 -5.05 8.08
N GLY A 119 14.59 -4.87 7.22
CA GLY A 119 15.99 -4.79 7.64
C GLY A 119 16.93 -5.48 6.66
N SER A 120 18.22 -5.41 6.94
CA SER A 120 19.27 -5.98 6.08
C SER A 120 19.31 -7.52 6.11
N GLN A 121 18.78 -8.11 7.18
CA GLN A 121 18.71 -9.57 7.35
C GLN A 121 17.41 -10.17 6.81
N ALA A 122 16.50 -9.33 6.30
CA ALA A 122 15.23 -9.80 5.76
C ALA A 122 15.45 -10.60 4.47
N GLU A 123 14.81 -11.75 4.34
CA GLU A 123 14.81 -12.53 3.12
C GLU A 123 14.07 -11.80 2.00
N ILE A 124 14.41 -12.11 0.74
CA ILE A 124 13.77 -11.53 -0.44
C ILE A 124 12.44 -12.29 -0.67
N LYS A 125 11.44 -11.91 0.13
CA LYS A 125 10.07 -12.45 0.08
C LYS A 125 9.03 -11.33 -0.02
N PRO A 126 7.85 -11.58 -0.61
CA PRO A 126 6.76 -10.60 -0.62
C PRO A 126 6.39 -10.15 0.80
N GLY A 127 6.31 -8.83 1.02
CA GLY A 127 6.01 -8.24 2.33
C GLY A 127 7.23 -7.79 3.13
N ASN A 128 8.40 -8.33 2.85
CA ASN A 128 9.63 -7.87 3.47
C ASN A 128 10.07 -6.52 2.88
N ALA A 129 10.80 -5.75 3.67
CA ALA A 129 11.35 -4.46 3.25
C ALA A 129 12.86 -4.46 3.46
N LEU A 130 13.59 -4.16 2.39
CA LEU A 130 15.05 -4.09 2.36
C LEU A 130 15.49 -2.77 1.73
N LYS A 131 16.74 -2.39 1.96
CA LYS A 131 17.37 -1.31 1.19
C LYS A 131 17.56 -1.75 -0.26
N ILE A 132 17.39 -0.83 -1.20
CA ILE A 132 17.46 -1.14 -2.64
C ILE A 132 18.82 -1.73 -3.03
N LYS A 133 19.90 -1.29 -2.40
CA LYS A 133 21.24 -1.84 -2.63
C LYS A 133 21.37 -3.33 -2.31
N ASP A 134 20.56 -3.83 -1.35
CA ASP A 134 20.64 -5.23 -0.87
C ASP A 134 19.74 -6.16 -1.70
N MET A 135 18.86 -5.60 -2.56
CA MET A 135 17.98 -6.39 -3.43
C MET A 135 18.69 -6.81 -4.73
N PRO A 136 18.47 -8.01 -5.27
CA PRO A 136 19.05 -8.41 -6.55
C PRO A 136 18.45 -7.63 -7.73
N VAL A 137 19.23 -7.49 -8.79
CA VAL A 137 18.78 -6.91 -10.07
C VAL A 137 17.72 -7.80 -10.69
N GLY A 138 16.71 -7.18 -11.32
CA GLY A 138 15.62 -7.87 -11.99
C GLY A 138 14.37 -8.10 -11.13
N VAL A 139 14.46 -7.91 -9.80
CA VAL A 139 13.33 -8.09 -8.89
C VAL A 139 12.31 -6.97 -9.04
N GLN A 140 11.03 -7.33 -8.96
CA GLN A 140 9.93 -6.38 -8.87
C GLN A 140 9.76 -5.88 -7.45
N ILE A 141 9.70 -4.56 -7.30
CA ILE A 141 9.59 -3.88 -6.01
C ILE A 141 8.43 -2.89 -6.03
N HIS A 142 7.94 -2.52 -4.86
CA HIS A 142 6.89 -1.54 -4.67
C HIS A 142 7.14 -0.67 -3.43
N ASN A 143 6.37 0.39 -3.25
CA ASN A 143 6.45 1.29 -2.10
C ASN A 143 7.85 1.89 -1.89
N ILE A 144 8.41 2.47 -2.94
CA ILE A 144 9.81 2.91 -3.01
C ILE A 144 9.95 4.32 -2.44
N GLU A 145 10.97 4.53 -1.63
CA GLU A 145 11.37 5.86 -1.15
C GLU A 145 12.11 6.65 -2.24
N LEU A 146 11.89 7.97 -2.27
CA LEU A 146 12.69 8.91 -3.07
C LEU A 146 13.87 9.49 -2.30
N GLN A 147 13.70 9.64 -0.99
CA GLN A 147 14.71 10.16 -0.07
C GLN A 147 14.75 9.26 1.15
N ARG A 148 15.93 9.02 1.69
CA ARG A 148 16.14 8.16 2.86
C ARG A 148 15.28 8.58 4.04
N GLY A 149 14.55 7.62 4.62
CA GLY A 149 13.74 7.81 5.82
C GLY A 149 12.47 8.63 5.65
N LYS A 150 12.16 9.08 4.43
CA LYS A 150 10.92 9.83 4.15
C LYS A 150 9.69 8.92 4.10
N GLY A 151 9.89 7.65 3.81
CA GLY A 151 8.84 6.66 3.57
C GLY A 151 8.51 6.51 2.10
N GLY A 152 7.97 5.36 1.72
CA GLY A 152 7.64 5.02 0.34
C GLY A 152 6.67 6.02 -0.30
N GLN A 153 7.01 6.48 -1.49
CA GLN A 153 6.24 7.46 -2.26
C GLN A 153 5.85 6.95 -3.64
N LEU A 154 6.69 6.13 -4.26
CA LEU A 154 6.46 5.59 -5.60
C LEU A 154 5.84 4.18 -5.53
N VAL A 155 5.09 3.82 -6.58
CA VAL A 155 4.58 2.46 -6.79
C VAL A 155 3.75 1.94 -5.62
N ARG A 156 2.66 2.67 -5.28
CA ARG A 156 1.76 2.33 -4.16
C ARG A 156 0.37 1.89 -4.58
N SER A 157 0.03 1.99 -5.86
CA SER A 157 -1.28 1.61 -6.37
C SER A 157 -1.35 0.12 -6.69
N ALA A 158 -2.57 -0.44 -6.68
CA ALA A 158 -2.76 -1.83 -7.06
C ALA A 158 -2.32 -2.10 -8.51
N GLY A 159 -1.71 -3.26 -8.73
CA GLY A 159 -1.26 -3.70 -10.05
C GLY A 159 0.00 -2.98 -10.57
N THR A 160 0.62 -2.09 -9.77
CA THR A 160 1.87 -1.44 -10.13
C THR A 160 3.07 -2.14 -9.49
N ALA A 161 4.15 -2.27 -10.25
CA ALA A 161 5.45 -2.73 -9.79
C ALA A 161 6.54 -1.96 -10.53
N ALA A 162 7.64 -1.65 -9.85
CA ALA A 162 8.86 -1.16 -10.45
C ALA A 162 9.88 -2.29 -10.50
N ARG A 163 10.87 -2.20 -11.37
CA ARG A 163 11.92 -3.19 -11.53
C ARG A 163 13.27 -2.59 -11.27
N LEU A 164 14.08 -3.25 -10.45
CA LEU A 164 15.48 -2.87 -10.27
C LEU A 164 16.29 -3.34 -11.50
N VAL A 165 16.82 -2.39 -12.27
CA VAL A 165 17.52 -2.67 -13.54
C VAL A 165 19.01 -2.80 -13.35
N ALA A 166 19.64 -1.87 -12.63
CA ALA A 166 21.07 -1.85 -12.40
C ALA A 166 21.43 -1.17 -11.08
N LYS A 167 22.64 -1.38 -10.62
CA LYS A 167 23.23 -0.73 -9.45
C LYS A 167 24.55 -0.11 -9.85
N GLU A 168 24.73 1.18 -9.61
CA GLU A 168 25.92 1.94 -9.95
C GLU A 168 26.40 2.75 -8.74
N GLY A 169 27.43 2.27 -8.08
CA GLY A 169 27.99 2.91 -6.88
C GLY A 169 26.95 3.10 -5.78
N THR A 170 26.61 4.33 -5.46
CA THR A 170 25.62 4.68 -4.42
C THR A 170 24.18 4.75 -4.93
N TYR A 171 23.98 4.71 -6.24
CA TYR A 171 22.66 4.82 -6.88
C TYR A 171 22.23 3.54 -7.55
N CYS A 172 20.93 3.37 -7.65
CA CYS A 172 20.29 2.25 -8.31
C CYS A 172 19.33 2.77 -9.39
N HIS A 173 19.34 2.12 -10.55
CA HIS A 173 18.44 2.39 -11.66
C HIS A 173 17.17 1.59 -11.48
N VAL A 174 16.05 2.28 -11.30
CA VAL A 174 14.73 1.68 -11.11
C VAL A 174 13.83 2.08 -12.26
N GLU A 175 13.33 1.09 -12.98
CA GLU A 175 12.32 1.24 -14.02
C GLU A 175 10.94 1.35 -13.37
N LEU A 176 10.28 2.48 -13.54
CA LEU A 176 8.95 2.76 -13.04
C LEU A 176 7.86 2.17 -13.97
N PRO A 177 6.61 2.01 -13.49
CA PRO A 177 5.50 1.56 -14.32
C PRO A 177 5.22 2.44 -15.55
N SER A 178 5.69 3.68 -15.56
CA SER A 178 5.63 4.59 -16.72
C SER A 178 6.65 4.29 -17.81
N GLY A 179 7.61 3.38 -17.57
CA GLY A 179 8.78 3.15 -18.42
C GLY A 179 9.96 4.10 -18.15
N GLU A 180 9.79 5.06 -17.25
CA GLU A 180 10.86 5.98 -16.85
C GLU A 180 11.93 5.23 -16.04
N LEU A 181 13.19 5.38 -16.41
CA LEU A 181 14.35 4.97 -15.60
C LEU A 181 14.71 6.09 -14.63
N ARG A 182 14.67 5.78 -13.35
CA ARG A 182 14.95 6.75 -12.30
C ARG A 182 16.11 6.32 -11.43
N LEU A 183 17.01 7.26 -11.15
CA LEU A 183 18.10 7.08 -10.19
C LEU A 183 17.58 7.28 -8.78
N ILE A 184 17.75 6.26 -7.93
CA ILE A 184 17.36 6.27 -6.52
C ILE A 184 18.57 5.85 -5.70
N HIS A 185 18.78 6.53 -4.58
CA HIS A 185 19.90 6.22 -3.70
C HIS A 185 19.74 4.82 -3.08
N GLY A 186 20.78 3.99 -3.13
CA GLY A 186 20.73 2.59 -2.69
C GLY A 186 20.37 2.36 -1.21
N GLU A 187 20.52 3.39 -0.35
CA GLU A 187 20.09 3.33 1.06
C GLU A 187 18.58 3.57 1.25
N CYS A 188 17.82 3.96 0.20
CA CYS A 188 16.36 4.02 0.24
C CYS A 188 15.76 2.61 0.34
N MET A 189 14.57 2.54 0.94
CA MET A 189 13.75 1.32 1.06
C MET A 189 12.62 1.32 0.04
#